data_ce846db9610fd38dc01df16101417311
#
_entry.id   ce846db9610fd38dc01df16101417311
#
_cell.length_a   1.000
_cell.length_b   1.000
_cell.length_c   1.000
_cell.angle_alpha   90.00
_cell.angle_beta   90.00
_cell.angle_gamma   90.00
#
_symmetry.space_group_name_H-M   'P 1'
#
loop_
_entity.id
_entity.type
_entity.pdbx_description
1 polymer ?
#
loop_
_entity_poly.entity_id
_entity_poly.type
_entity_poly.pdbx_seq_one_letter_code
_entity_poly.pdbx_strand_id
1 'polypeptide(L)'
;MLASVSTVKASLPDVERFVSRNLGSGIDHMVVFLDAEQPDVLAHLTAHPHVSVVEASDDRWWGAARPDGLNRRQHFNANVVKALLTRADWADWLFHIDSDEVVHLDRDRLEQLPADTGIVHLAPLELVSRDDDDAAPTAYKRLLSDDELVLLKALGVVDRAANEEYFHGHVGGKSGLRPALDVYSGIHKPTDEQRETLPGFAAPWLGVLHLESPSREAFVRKWRNLLTSGPRPKVRRARTDLVTAIDTLINLRLPAEQVDGLLGDLYERHVRDDVDTLERLGFLERVDPDAAAYAPREVARADVDELEHALARVAGQDKEAYRHGPPDRVEALLDDAVGRRRPGWLGRRR
;
A
#
# COMPACT_ATOMS: atom_id res chain seq x y z
N MET A 1 9.22 3.78 -16.83
CA MET A 1 8.87 2.54 -16.10
C MET A 1 8.15 2.88 -14.81
N LEU A 2 7.18 2.07 -14.40
CA LEU A 2 6.45 2.23 -13.15
C LEU A 2 6.94 1.22 -12.11
N ALA A 3 7.40 1.68 -10.97
CA ALA A 3 7.83 0.85 -9.86
C ALA A 3 6.86 0.94 -8.68
N SER A 4 6.79 -0.11 -7.87
CA SER A 4 6.11 -0.05 -6.58
C SER A 4 7.00 -0.56 -5.46
N VAL A 5 6.69 -0.15 -4.23
CA VAL A 5 7.31 -0.64 -3.02
C VAL A 5 6.24 -1.02 -2.00
N SER A 6 6.43 -2.17 -1.36
CA SER A 6 5.47 -2.72 -0.39
C SER A 6 6.19 -3.41 0.76
N THR A 7 5.59 -3.36 1.95
CA THR A 7 6.03 -4.15 3.10
C THR A 7 4.94 -5.14 3.43
N VAL A 8 5.23 -6.43 3.28
CA VAL A 8 4.24 -7.50 3.17
C VAL A 8 4.39 -8.53 4.28
N LYS A 9 3.25 -8.93 4.87
CA LYS A 9 3.10 -10.11 5.71
C LYS A 9 1.74 -10.73 5.39
N ALA A 10 1.71 -11.65 4.43
CA ALA A 10 0.48 -12.29 3.95
C ALA A 10 0.75 -13.72 3.51
N SER A 11 -0.31 -14.53 3.33
CA SER A 11 -0.17 -15.89 2.83
C SER A 11 0.35 -15.91 1.38
N LEU A 12 0.97 -17.02 0.95
CA LEU A 12 1.45 -17.13 -0.42
C LEU A 12 0.35 -16.87 -1.47
N PRO A 13 -0.87 -17.42 -1.37
CA PRO A 13 -1.93 -17.11 -2.33
C PRO A 13 -2.34 -15.63 -2.35
N ASP A 14 -2.28 -14.93 -1.21
CA ASP A 14 -2.58 -13.49 -1.16
C ASP A 14 -1.47 -12.69 -1.83
N VAL A 15 -0.20 -13.07 -1.63
CA VAL A 15 0.96 -12.44 -2.27
C VAL A 15 0.95 -12.66 -3.78
N GLU A 16 0.62 -13.86 -4.24
CA GLU A 16 0.48 -14.18 -5.67
C GLU A 16 -0.56 -13.27 -6.34
N ARG A 17 -1.74 -13.14 -5.71
CA ARG A 17 -2.80 -12.24 -6.20
C ARG A 17 -2.36 -10.77 -6.18
N PHE A 18 -1.73 -10.32 -5.08
CA PHE A 18 -1.21 -8.97 -4.95
C PHE A 18 -0.22 -8.62 -6.06
N VAL A 19 0.75 -9.48 -6.32
CA VAL A 19 1.76 -9.28 -7.38
C VAL A 19 1.12 -9.30 -8.75
N SER A 20 0.32 -10.34 -9.06
CA SER A 20 -0.34 -10.49 -10.36
C SER A 20 -1.22 -9.28 -10.69
N ARG A 21 -2.05 -8.82 -9.75
CA ARG A 21 -2.96 -7.68 -9.93
C ARG A 21 -2.21 -6.37 -10.18
N ASN A 22 -1.17 -6.10 -9.41
CA ASN A 22 -0.41 -4.86 -9.57
C ASN A 22 0.41 -4.83 -10.86
N LEU A 23 0.99 -5.95 -11.27
CA LEU A 23 1.65 -6.07 -12.57
C LEU A 23 0.63 -5.92 -13.71
N GLY A 24 -0.54 -6.57 -13.58
CA GLY A 24 -1.64 -6.45 -14.54
C GLY A 24 -2.25 -5.04 -14.62
N SER A 25 -2.12 -4.23 -13.58
CA SER A 25 -2.58 -2.83 -13.55
C SER A 25 -1.56 -1.81 -14.07
N GLY A 26 -0.38 -2.27 -14.52
CA GLY A 26 0.62 -1.44 -15.20
C GLY A 26 1.89 -1.15 -14.42
N ILE A 27 2.09 -1.73 -13.23
CA ILE A 27 3.39 -1.72 -12.56
C ILE A 27 4.36 -2.61 -13.35
N ASP A 28 5.58 -2.14 -13.58
CA ASP A 28 6.60 -2.88 -14.32
C ASP A 28 7.51 -3.69 -13.40
N HIS A 29 7.80 -3.17 -12.20
CA HIS A 29 8.66 -3.84 -11.23
C HIS A 29 8.24 -3.52 -9.79
N MET A 30 8.23 -4.53 -8.94
CA MET A 30 7.83 -4.41 -7.53
C MET A 30 9.02 -4.69 -6.62
N VAL A 31 9.24 -3.83 -5.62
CA VAL A 31 10.18 -4.09 -4.52
C VAL A 31 9.38 -4.49 -3.29
N VAL A 32 9.52 -5.74 -2.86
CA VAL A 32 8.72 -6.32 -1.78
C VAL A 32 9.59 -6.62 -0.57
N PHE A 33 9.27 -6.01 0.57
CA PHE A 33 9.90 -6.28 1.86
C PHE A 33 9.05 -7.26 2.66
N LEU A 34 9.58 -8.43 2.98
CA LEU A 34 8.90 -9.41 3.83
C LEU A 34 9.05 -9.01 5.30
N ASP A 35 7.93 -8.66 5.93
CA ASP A 35 7.86 -8.18 7.33
C ASP A 35 7.82 -9.33 8.35
N ALA A 36 7.86 -10.56 7.89
CA ALA A 36 7.94 -11.78 8.67
C ALA A 36 8.78 -12.82 7.93
N GLU A 37 9.30 -13.80 8.66
CA GLU A 37 9.95 -14.96 8.08
C GLU A 37 8.90 -15.82 7.35
N GLN A 38 8.99 -15.91 6.02
CA GLN A 38 8.05 -16.59 5.13
C GLN A 38 8.81 -17.26 3.98
N PRO A 39 9.41 -18.44 4.22
CA PRO A 39 10.31 -19.11 3.25
C PRO A 39 9.65 -19.44 1.92
N ASP A 40 8.38 -19.83 1.92
CA ASP A 40 7.58 -20.16 0.74
C ASP A 40 7.32 -18.91 -0.12
N VAL A 41 6.95 -17.80 0.51
CA VAL A 41 6.76 -16.49 -0.15
C VAL A 41 8.09 -15.98 -0.70
N LEU A 42 9.17 -16.07 0.09
CA LEU A 42 10.51 -15.66 -0.34
C LEU A 42 10.95 -16.43 -1.58
N ALA A 43 10.82 -17.75 -1.58
CA ALA A 43 11.20 -18.59 -2.72
C ALA A 43 10.40 -18.24 -3.98
N HIS A 44 9.09 -18.03 -3.84
CA HIS A 44 8.20 -17.63 -4.94
C HIS A 44 8.61 -16.26 -5.53
N LEU A 45 8.78 -15.24 -4.69
CA LEU A 45 9.11 -13.89 -5.14
C LEU A 45 10.52 -13.79 -5.72
N THR A 46 11.50 -14.52 -5.18
CA THR A 46 12.87 -14.56 -5.71
C THR A 46 12.92 -15.12 -7.14
N ALA A 47 12.00 -16.02 -7.48
CA ALA A 47 11.92 -16.59 -8.82
C ALA A 47 11.15 -15.69 -9.82
N HIS A 48 10.50 -14.61 -9.35
CA HIS A 48 9.63 -13.80 -10.18
C HIS A 48 10.42 -12.69 -10.91
N PRO A 49 10.36 -12.59 -12.27
CA PRO A 49 11.23 -11.70 -13.06
C PRO A 49 10.96 -10.19 -12.82
N HIS A 50 9.76 -9.83 -12.34
CA HIS A 50 9.34 -8.45 -12.08
C HIS A 50 9.32 -8.08 -10.60
N VAL A 51 10.00 -8.86 -9.74
CA VAL A 51 10.01 -8.61 -8.30
C VAL A 51 11.42 -8.68 -7.75
N SER A 52 11.83 -7.66 -7.01
CA SER A 52 12.99 -7.71 -6.12
C SER A 52 12.50 -7.87 -4.69
N VAL A 53 12.91 -8.94 -4.00
CA VAL A 53 12.44 -9.25 -2.64
C VAL A 53 13.54 -9.03 -1.61
N VAL A 54 13.17 -8.48 -0.44
CA VAL A 54 14.06 -8.24 0.69
C VAL A 54 13.45 -8.87 1.96
N GLU A 55 14.22 -9.68 2.67
CA GLU A 55 13.85 -10.13 4.01
C GLU A 55 14.09 -9.01 5.02
N ALA A 56 13.00 -8.43 5.55
CA ALA A 56 13.01 -7.33 6.50
C ALA A 56 12.42 -7.72 7.86
N SER A 57 12.39 -9.02 8.17
CA SER A 57 11.83 -9.58 9.40
C SER A 57 12.76 -9.43 10.61
N ASP A 58 14.06 -9.32 10.38
CA ASP A 58 15.10 -9.34 11.41
C ASP A 58 16.06 -8.14 11.34
N ASP A 59 17.01 -8.09 12.29
CA ASP A 59 17.97 -7.00 12.45
C ASP A 59 18.99 -6.91 11.31
N ARG A 60 19.13 -7.95 10.46
CA ARG A 60 20.06 -7.92 9.31
C ARG A 60 19.68 -6.81 8.32
N TRP A 61 18.38 -6.62 8.10
CA TRP A 61 17.91 -5.49 7.29
C TRP A 61 18.05 -4.16 8.03
N TRP A 62 17.70 -4.12 9.33
CA TRP A 62 17.52 -2.85 10.05
C TRP A 62 18.82 -2.21 10.53
N GLY A 63 19.89 -2.95 10.74
CA GLY A 63 21.18 -2.47 11.24
C GLY A 63 21.16 -1.91 12.66
N ALA A 64 19.98 -1.65 13.17
CA ALA A 64 19.62 -1.29 14.54
C ALA A 64 18.39 -2.12 14.90
N ALA A 65 17.84 -1.94 16.12
CA ALA A 65 16.60 -2.62 16.48
C ALA A 65 15.49 -2.36 15.47
N ARG A 66 14.83 -3.42 15.02
CA ARG A 66 13.70 -3.34 14.10
C ARG A 66 12.59 -2.46 14.70
N PRO A 67 12.06 -1.46 13.97
CA PRO A 67 11.01 -0.60 14.50
C PRO A 67 9.73 -1.37 14.81
N ASP A 68 9.12 -1.15 15.98
CA ASP A 68 7.90 -1.86 16.42
C ASP A 68 6.69 -1.57 15.51
N GLY A 69 6.52 -0.33 15.07
CA GLY A 69 5.36 0.09 14.28
C GLY A 69 5.49 -0.23 12.80
N LEU A 70 4.51 -0.94 12.22
CA LEU A 70 4.45 -1.24 10.78
C LEU A 70 4.60 0.02 9.91
N ASN A 71 3.84 1.07 10.19
CA ASN A 71 3.90 2.32 9.44
C ASN A 71 5.32 2.92 9.39
N ARG A 72 6.09 2.78 10.48
CA ARG A 72 7.47 3.26 10.51
C ARG A 72 8.36 2.42 9.60
N ARG A 73 8.19 1.09 9.61
CA ARG A 73 8.92 0.17 8.72
C ARG A 73 8.60 0.44 7.25
N GLN A 74 7.33 0.63 6.93
CA GLN A 74 6.87 1.00 5.59
C GLN A 74 7.52 2.32 5.10
N HIS A 75 7.54 3.36 5.95
CA HIS A 75 8.20 4.62 5.63
C HIS A 75 9.68 4.46 5.32
N PHE A 76 10.40 3.67 6.11
CA PHE A 76 11.82 3.42 5.86
C PHE A 76 12.04 2.71 4.54
N ASN A 77 11.34 1.60 4.32
CA ASN A 77 11.48 0.79 3.13
C ASN A 77 11.17 1.60 1.87
N ALA A 78 10.06 2.36 1.88
CA ALA A 78 9.67 3.19 0.74
C ALA A 78 10.71 4.27 0.42
N ASN A 79 11.27 4.92 1.42
CA ASN A 79 12.27 5.97 1.20
C ASN A 79 13.64 5.44 0.82
N VAL A 80 14.03 4.24 1.29
CA VAL A 80 15.22 3.54 0.79
C VAL A 80 15.07 3.27 -0.71
N VAL A 81 13.96 2.66 -1.13
CA VAL A 81 13.72 2.34 -2.55
C VAL A 81 13.68 3.62 -3.37
N LYS A 82 12.99 4.67 -2.90
CA LYS A 82 12.98 5.97 -3.57
C LYS A 82 14.40 6.50 -3.82
N ALA A 83 15.25 6.50 -2.78
CA ALA A 83 16.61 6.98 -2.86
C ALA A 83 17.45 6.16 -3.85
N LEU A 84 17.33 4.83 -3.84
CA LEU A 84 18.01 3.95 -4.78
C LEU A 84 17.54 4.17 -6.22
N LEU A 85 16.23 4.28 -6.46
CA LEU A 85 15.67 4.55 -7.79
C LEU A 85 16.05 5.93 -8.32
N THR A 86 16.27 6.92 -7.45
CA THR A 86 16.84 8.22 -7.84
C THR A 86 18.22 8.07 -8.46
N ARG A 87 19.01 7.10 -8.03
CA ARG A 87 20.35 6.79 -8.57
C ARG A 87 20.30 5.90 -9.80
N ALA A 88 19.42 4.91 -9.80
CA ALA A 88 19.27 3.95 -10.87
C ALA A 88 18.59 4.53 -12.14
N ASP A 89 17.75 5.58 -12.00
CA ASP A 89 17.12 6.41 -13.07
C ASP A 89 16.29 5.67 -14.15
N TRP A 90 15.92 4.43 -13.91
CA TRP A 90 15.07 3.68 -14.82
C TRP A 90 13.57 3.82 -14.50
N ALA A 91 13.21 4.15 -13.23
CA ALA A 91 11.83 4.32 -12.81
C ALA A 91 11.37 5.78 -12.96
N ASP A 92 10.31 5.99 -13.72
CA ASP A 92 9.67 7.31 -13.84
C ASP A 92 8.76 7.63 -12.66
N TRP A 93 8.13 6.59 -12.09
CA TRP A 93 7.22 6.69 -10.95
C TRP A 93 7.46 5.58 -9.95
N LEU A 94 7.32 5.92 -8.68
CA LEU A 94 7.32 4.99 -7.54
C LEU A 94 6.00 5.13 -6.78
N PHE A 95 5.30 4.01 -6.60
CA PHE A 95 4.06 3.89 -5.83
C PHE A 95 4.33 3.13 -4.54
N HIS A 96 3.93 3.70 -3.39
CA HIS A 96 3.97 3.00 -2.12
C HIS A 96 2.57 2.43 -1.85
N ILE A 97 2.43 1.12 -1.89
CA ILE A 97 1.14 0.39 -1.80
C ILE A 97 1.21 -0.70 -0.72
N ASP A 98 0.07 -0.96 -0.09
CA ASP A 98 -0.07 -2.03 0.90
C ASP A 98 -0.42 -3.37 0.22
N SER A 99 -0.24 -4.50 0.93
CA SER A 99 -0.43 -5.85 0.36
C SER A 99 -1.90 -6.20 0.05
N ASP A 100 -2.84 -5.40 0.52
CA ASP A 100 -4.28 -5.49 0.24
C ASP A 100 -4.76 -4.39 -0.72
N GLU A 101 -3.83 -3.79 -1.49
CA GLU A 101 -4.13 -2.72 -2.43
C GLU A 101 -3.67 -3.05 -3.86
N VAL A 102 -4.39 -2.51 -4.84
CA VAL A 102 -4.03 -2.60 -6.26
C VAL A 102 -4.06 -1.20 -6.88
N VAL A 103 -2.98 -0.81 -7.53
CA VAL A 103 -2.94 0.43 -8.30
C VAL A 103 -3.99 0.36 -9.42
N HIS A 104 -4.79 1.40 -9.57
CA HIS A 104 -5.78 1.52 -10.63
C HIS A 104 -5.58 2.84 -11.36
N LEU A 105 -5.00 2.79 -12.55
CA LEU A 105 -4.65 3.98 -13.31
C LEU A 105 -4.68 3.75 -14.82
N ASP A 106 -4.83 4.86 -15.55
CA ASP A 106 -4.58 4.90 -16.99
C ASP A 106 -3.09 5.25 -17.22
N ARG A 107 -2.32 4.23 -17.62
CA ARG A 107 -0.87 4.33 -17.81
C ARG A 107 -0.49 5.34 -18.89
N ASP A 108 -1.25 5.36 -19.99
CA ASP A 108 -0.93 6.24 -21.13
C ASP A 108 -1.13 7.71 -20.75
N ARG A 109 -2.16 8.02 -19.96
CA ARG A 109 -2.38 9.35 -19.39
C ARG A 109 -1.32 9.73 -18.37
N LEU A 110 -0.89 8.78 -17.53
CA LEU A 110 0.18 9.02 -16.56
C LEU A 110 1.49 9.38 -17.25
N GLU A 111 1.82 8.70 -18.34
CA GLU A 111 3.04 8.96 -19.14
C GLU A 111 2.98 10.31 -19.87
N GLN A 112 1.80 10.83 -20.15
CA GLN A 112 1.58 12.14 -20.80
C GLN A 112 1.59 13.31 -19.81
N LEU A 113 1.66 13.06 -18.50
CA LEU A 113 1.73 14.15 -17.53
C LEU A 113 3.00 14.99 -17.74
N PRO A 114 2.89 16.33 -17.58
CA PRO A 114 4.04 17.23 -17.68
C PRO A 114 5.20 16.79 -16.79
N ALA A 115 6.42 17.05 -17.22
CA ALA A 115 7.63 16.63 -16.49
C ALA A 115 7.74 17.28 -15.09
N ASP A 116 7.13 18.43 -14.89
CA ASP A 116 7.04 19.14 -13.60
C ASP A 116 5.96 18.56 -12.67
N THR A 117 5.09 17.67 -13.16
CA THR A 117 4.19 16.91 -12.30
C THR A 117 5.01 15.85 -11.55
N GLY A 118 5.39 16.15 -10.32
CA GLY A 118 6.25 15.28 -9.51
C GLY A 118 5.49 14.29 -8.61
N ILE A 119 4.21 14.56 -8.31
CA ILE A 119 3.38 13.79 -7.39
C ILE A 119 2.00 13.57 -8.02
N VAL A 120 1.49 12.33 -7.97
CA VAL A 120 0.11 11.98 -8.28
C VAL A 120 -0.57 11.42 -7.04
N HIS A 121 -1.88 11.67 -6.91
CA HIS A 121 -2.71 11.16 -5.83
C HIS A 121 -3.69 10.13 -6.39
N LEU A 122 -3.67 8.93 -5.80
CA LEU A 122 -4.59 7.84 -6.10
C LEU A 122 -5.76 7.90 -5.13
N ALA A 123 -6.96 8.21 -5.63
CA ALA A 123 -8.17 8.20 -4.82
C ALA A 123 -8.50 6.77 -4.35
N PRO A 124 -8.93 6.56 -3.09
CA PRO A 124 -9.26 5.23 -2.62
C PRO A 124 -10.58 4.75 -3.23
N LEU A 125 -10.58 3.51 -3.68
CA LEU A 125 -11.76 2.74 -4.07
C LEU A 125 -11.81 1.52 -3.16
N GLU A 126 -12.77 1.42 -2.26
CA GLU A 126 -12.83 0.33 -1.29
C GLU A 126 -13.83 -0.74 -1.73
N LEU A 127 -13.35 -1.97 -1.80
CA LEU A 127 -14.20 -3.13 -2.09
C LEU A 127 -15.35 -3.21 -1.09
N VAL A 128 -16.57 -3.40 -1.58
CA VAL A 128 -17.73 -3.63 -0.71
C VAL A 128 -17.52 -4.88 0.15
N SER A 129 -17.93 -4.79 1.40
CA SER A 129 -17.90 -5.89 2.37
C SER A 129 -19.22 -6.65 2.34
N ARG A 130 -19.21 -7.92 1.90
CA ARG A 130 -20.41 -8.76 1.80
C ARG A 130 -20.07 -10.23 2.00
N ASP A 131 -21.06 -11.04 2.38
CA ASP A 131 -20.88 -12.49 2.63
C ASP A 131 -21.06 -13.37 1.37
N ASP A 132 -21.17 -12.76 0.20
CA ASP A 132 -21.35 -13.49 -1.05
C ASP A 132 -19.98 -13.90 -1.62
N ASP A 133 -19.52 -15.08 -1.21
CA ASP A 133 -18.21 -15.63 -1.63
C ASP A 133 -18.13 -16.00 -3.12
N ASP A 134 -19.28 -16.12 -3.82
CA ASP A 134 -19.33 -16.55 -5.22
C ASP A 134 -19.17 -15.43 -6.23
N ALA A 135 -19.24 -14.16 -5.79
CA ALA A 135 -19.12 -13.04 -6.69
C ALA A 135 -17.71 -12.49 -6.77
N ALA A 136 -17.19 -12.35 -8.00
CA ALA A 136 -15.92 -11.68 -8.23
C ALA A 136 -15.89 -10.30 -7.53
N PRO A 137 -14.75 -9.91 -6.90
CA PRO A 137 -14.63 -8.69 -6.14
C PRO A 137 -14.55 -7.46 -7.07
N THR A 138 -15.67 -7.06 -7.66
CA THR A 138 -15.70 -6.02 -8.70
C THR A 138 -16.44 -4.75 -8.33
N ALA A 139 -17.09 -4.69 -7.16
CA ALA A 139 -17.85 -3.51 -6.73
C ALA A 139 -17.08 -2.73 -5.66
N TYR A 140 -16.76 -1.48 -5.94
CA TYR A 140 -15.95 -0.62 -5.07
C TYR A 140 -16.71 0.65 -4.71
N LYS A 141 -16.68 1.02 -3.43
CA LYS A 141 -17.13 2.31 -2.91
C LYS A 141 -16.16 3.39 -3.35
N ARG A 142 -16.65 4.51 -3.88
CA ARG A 142 -15.86 5.73 -4.12
C ARG A 142 -16.07 6.74 -2.99
N LEU A 143 -15.20 7.72 -2.88
CA LEU A 143 -15.44 8.86 -1.98
C LEU A 143 -16.71 9.60 -2.41
N LEU A 144 -17.50 9.98 -1.43
CA LEU A 144 -18.78 10.68 -1.62
C LEU A 144 -18.65 12.15 -1.24
N SER A 145 -19.45 12.99 -1.89
CA SER A 145 -19.64 14.40 -1.51
C SER A 145 -20.41 14.51 -0.17
N ASP A 146 -20.37 15.70 0.43
CA ASP A 146 -21.08 15.95 1.69
C ASP A 146 -22.61 15.72 1.54
N ASP A 147 -23.21 16.10 0.40
CA ASP A 147 -24.64 15.90 0.13
C ASP A 147 -24.99 14.40 -0.01
N GLU A 148 -24.15 13.62 -0.69
CA GLU A 148 -24.29 12.16 -0.81
C GLU A 148 -24.18 11.47 0.55
N LEU A 149 -23.25 11.92 1.40
CA LEU A 149 -23.08 11.41 2.77
C LEU A 149 -24.28 11.75 3.66
N VAL A 150 -24.84 12.96 3.53
CA VAL A 150 -26.07 13.34 4.23
C VAL A 150 -27.24 12.46 3.79
N LEU A 151 -27.35 12.13 2.49
CA LEU A 151 -28.34 11.20 1.99
C LEU A 151 -28.19 9.80 2.59
N LEU A 152 -26.98 9.24 2.63
CA LEU A 152 -26.73 7.92 3.26
C LEU A 152 -27.10 7.90 4.74
N LYS A 153 -26.79 8.99 5.47
CA LYS A 153 -27.22 9.13 6.87
C LYS A 153 -28.74 9.17 7.00
N ALA A 154 -29.44 9.92 6.15
CA ALA A 154 -30.88 10.01 6.17
C ALA A 154 -31.56 8.66 5.87
N LEU A 155 -30.93 7.83 5.04
CA LEU A 155 -31.36 6.46 4.73
C LEU A 155 -30.96 5.43 5.81
N GLY A 156 -30.18 5.82 6.82
CA GLY A 156 -29.74 4.93 7.89
C GLY A 156 -28.61 3.96 7.47
N VAL A 157 -27.95 4.24 6.37
CA VAL A 157 -26.81 3.41 5.88
C VAL A 157 -25.54 3.71 6.67
N VAL A 158 -25.34 4.96 7.11
CA VAL A 158 -24.26 5.39 8.01
C VAL A 158 -24.81 6.20 9.19
N ASP A 159 -24.15 6.12 10.33
CA ASP A 159 -24.55 6.87 11.52
C ASP A 159 -24.16 8.36 11.42
N ARG A 160 -23.04 8.64 10.74
CA ARG A 160 -22.54 10.01 10.53
C ARG A 160 -22.26 10.25 9.04
N ALA A 161 -22.57 11.46 8.57
CA ALA A 161 -22.29 11.90 7.20
C ALA A 161 -20.77 12.20 7.05
N ALA A 162 -19.97 11.16 6.93
CA ALA A 162 -18.52 11.27 6.79
C ALA A 162 -17.95 10.07 6.02
N ASN A 163 -17.02 10.32 5.10
CA ASN A 163 -16.35 9.24 4.36
C ASN A 163 -15.60 8.28 5.30
N GLU A 164 -15.11 8.74 6.45
CA GLU A 164 -14.47 7.92 7.48
C GLU A 164 -15.44 6.92 8.15
N GLU A 165 -16.74 7.14 8.04
CA GLU A 165 -17.77 6.21 8.50
C GLU A 165 -18.20 5.26 7.39
N TYR A 166 -18.31 5.79 6.19
CA TYR A 166 -18.71 5.07 5.00
C TYR A 166 -17.66 4.04 4.53
N PHE A 167 -16.36 4.39 4.64
CA PHE A 167 -15.24 3.50 4.34
C PHE A 167 -14.82 2.71 5.58
N HIS A 168 -14.49 1.44 5.41
CA HIS A 168 -13.94 0.60 6.48
C HIS A 168 -12.41 0.72 6.58
N GLY A 169 -11.71 0.91 5.49
CA GLY A 169 -10.30 1.21 5.42
C GLY A 169 -9.97 2.69 5.55
N HIS A 170 -8.97 3.18 4.88
CA HIS A 170 -8.56 4.57 4.91
C HIS A 170 -9.21 5.38 3.76
N VAL A 171 -9.44 6.66 4.02
CA VAL A 171 -9.96 7.62 3.02
C VAL A 171 -8.83 8.47 2.38
N GLY A 172 -7.59 8.25 2.81
CA GLY A 172 -6.45 9.07 2.40
C GLY A 172 -5.89 8.72 1.02
N GLY A 173 -6.28 7.59 0.45
CA GLY A 173 -5.70 7.10 -0.80
C GLY A 173 -4.21 6.82 -0.71
N LYS A 174 -3.54 6.80 -1.85
CA LYS A 174 -2.09 6.60 -1.97
C LYS A 174 -1.48 7.65 -2.87
N SER A 175 -0.15 7.66 -2.97
CA SER A 175 0.54 8.56 -3.88
C SER A 175 1.58 7.82 -4.72
N GLY A 176 1.71 8.26 -5.97
CA GLY A 176 2.87 8.00 -6.79
C GLY A 176 3.75 9.24 -6.84
N LEU A 177 5.05 9.06 -6.85
CA LEU A 177 6.01 10.16 -6.93
C LEU A 177 7.14 9.84 -7.90
N ARG A 178 7.71 10.88 -8.53
CA ARG A 178 8.95 10.72 -9.29
C ARG A 178 10.10 10.53 -8.31
N PRO A 179 10.90 9.45 -8.43
CA PRO A 179 11.95 9.14 -7.43
C PRO A 179 12.93 10.30 -7.18
N ALA A 180 13.26 11.07 -8.22
CA ALA A 180 14.21 12.18 -8.14
C ALA A 180 13.66 13.43 -7.43
N LEU A 181 12.37 13.47 -7.09
CA LEU A 181 11.77 14.61 -6.39
C LEU A 181 12.33 14.68 -4.95
N ASP A 182 12.67 15.89 -4.50
CA ASP A 182 13.18 16.11 -3.14
C ASP A 182 12.06 16.16 -2.11
N VAL A 183 11.52 14.98 -1.80
CA VAL A 183 10.43 14.75 -0.85
C VAL A 183 10.59 13.37 -0.21
N TYR A 184 9.89 13.13 0.88
CA TYR A 184 9.82 11.83 1.54
C TYR A 184 8.51 11.12 1.21
N SER A 185 8.59 9.85 0.85
CA SER A 185 7.41 9.01 0.66
C SER A 185 6.69 8.80 1.99
N GLY A 186 5.42 9.14 2.06
CA GLY A 186 4.53 8.84 3.20
C GLY A 186 3.71 7.58 2.97
N ILE A 187 2.87 7.22 3.96
CA ILE A 187 1.92 6.11 3.82
C ILE A 187 0.81 6.47 2.81
N HIS A 188 0.30 7.71 2.88
CA HIS A 188 -0.77 8.20 2.01
C HIS A 188 -0.33 9.38 1.14
N LYS A 189 0.42 10.31 1.73
CA LYS A 189 0.90 11.52 1.04
C LYS A 189 2.37 11.72 1.32
N PRO A 190 3.16 12.18 0.35
CA PRO A 190 4.53 12.56 0.57
C PRO A 190 4.61 13.82 1.43
N THR A 191 5.77 14.02 2.05
CA THR A 191 6.07 15.18 2.89
C THR A 191 7.36 15.84 2.43
N ASP A 192 7.47 17.15 2.68
CA ASP A 192 8.71 17.90 2.54
C ASP A 192 9.66 17.70 3.75
N GLU A 193 10.76 18.45 3.77
CA GLU A 193 11.73 18.44 4.87
C GLU A 193 11.14 18.96 6.20
N GLN A 194 10.13 19.84 6.14
CA GLN A 194 9.40 20.36 7.28
C GLN A 194 8.33 19.39 7.80
N ARG A 195 8.16 18.23 7.13
CA ARG A 195 7.12 17.21 7.39
C ARG A 195 5.71 17.67 7.06
N GLU A 196 5.59 18.73 6.26
CA GLU A 196 4.30 19.14 5.73
C GLU A 196 3.89 18.24 4.57
N THR A 197 2.61 17.87 4.54
CA THR A 197 2.08 17.00 3.47
C THR A 197 1.95 17.78 2.17
N LEU A 198 2.42 17.17 1.09
CA LEU A 198 2.38 17.76 -0.24
C LEU A 198 1.17 17.27 -1.04
N PRO A 199 0.47 18.17 -1.75
CA PRO A 199 -0.59 17.77 -2.66
C PRO A 199 -0.01 17.06 -3.88
N GLY A 200 -0.80 16.17 -4.49
CA GLY A 200 -0.50 15.55 -5.77
C GLY A 200 -1.55 15.92 -6.83
N PHE A 201 -1.18 15.78 -8.09
CA PHE A 201 -2.14 15.82 -9.19
C PHE A 201 -3.15 14.67 -9.00
N ALA A 202 -4.43 15.00 -9.06
CA ALA A 202 -5.52 14.04 -8.91
C ALA A 202 -6.42 14.06 -10.15
N ALA A 203 -6.88 12.89 -10.56
CA ALA A 203 -7.81 12.75 -11.68
C ALA A 203 -8.67 11.49 -11.49
N PRO A 204 -9.87 11.38 -12.12
CA PRO A 204 -10.73 10.21 -11.97
C PRO A 204 -10.12 8.88 -12.41
N TRP A 205 -9.10 8.91 -13.25
CA TRP A 205 -8.36 7.74 -13.72
C TRP A 205 -7.16 7.35 -12.83
N LEU A 206 -6.98 8.02 -11.69
CA LEU A 206 -5.96 7.73 -10.68
C LEU A 206 -6.66 7.22 -9.41
N GLY A 207 -6.61 5.92 -9.19
CA GLY A 207 -7.21 5.27 -8.05
C GLY A 207 -6.30 4.20 -7.43
N VAL A 208 -6.66 3.77 -6.26
CA VAL A 208 -6.14 2.57 -5.59
C VAL A 208 -7.32 1.73 -5.11
N LEU A 209 -7.39 0.49 -5.56
CA LEU A 209 -8.36 -0.49 -5.09
C LEU A 209 -7.87 -1.02 -3.74
N HIS A 210 -8.72 -0.96 -2.73
CA HIS A 210 -8.41 -1.41 -1.37
C HIS A 210 -9.35 -2.56 -0.98
N LEU A 211 -8.79 -3.73 -0.69
CA LEU A 211 -9.50 -4.95 -0.35
C LEU A 211 -9.53 -5.13 1.18
N GLU A 212 -10.08 -4.16 1.90
CA GLU A 212 -10.03 -4.06 3.37
C GLU A 212 -10.62 -5.27 4.09
N SER A 213 -11.88 -5.58 3.82
CA SER A 213 -12.63 -6.66 4.50
C SER A 213 -13.67 -7.24 3.53
N PRO A 214 -13.25 -7.98 2.50
CA PRO A 214 -14.15 -8.45 1.44
C PRO A 214 -15.24 -9.38 1.94
N SER A 215 -14.97 -10.17 2.96
CA SER A 215 -15.93 -11.09 3.57
C SER A 215 -15.78 -11.17 5.10
N ARG A 216 -16.74 -11.83 5.75
CA ARG A 216 -16.71 -12.14 7.17
C ARG A 216 -15.44 -12.92 7.57
N GLU A 217 -15.07 -13.93 6.80
CA GLU A 217 -13.89 -14.76 7.04
C GLU A 217 -12.61 -13.93 6.92
N ALA A 218 -12.53 -13.07 5.92
CA ALA A 218 -11.39 -12.17 5.71
C ALA A 218 -11.25 -11.18 6.89
N PHE A 219 -12.36 -10.62 7.36
CA PHE A 219 -12.40 -9.74 8.53
C PHE A 219 -11.93 -10.47 9.80
N VAL A 220 -12.49 -11.64 10.12
CA VAL A 220 -12.12 -12.42 11.32
C VAL A 220 -10.63 -12.78 11.28
N ARG A 221 -10.13 -13.27 10.13
CA ARG A 221 -8.72 -13.62 9.92
C ARG A 221 -7.80 -12.41 10.08
N LYS A 222 -8.13 -11.27 9.46
CA LYS A 222 -7.35 -10.03 9.53
C LYS A 222 -7.20 -9.55 10.96
N TRP A 223 -8.30 -9.46 11.70
CA TRP A 223 -8.28 -8.92 13.06
C TRP A 223 -7.61 -9.87 14.07
N ARG A 224 -7.78 -11.17 13.92
CA ARG A 224 -7.01 -12.14 14.71
C ARG A 224 -5.51 -11.97 14.49
N ASN A 225 -5.07 -11.92 13.24
CA ASN A 225 -3.66 -11.76 12.90
C ASN A 225 -3.10 -10.45 13.43
N LEU A 226 -3.84 -9.36 13.30
CA LEU A 226 -3.39 -8.02 13.66
C LEU A 226 -3.20 -7.86 15.17
N LEU A 227 -4.11 -8.41 15.98
CA LEU A 227 -4.10 -8.26 17.45
C LEU A 227 -3.24 -9.31 18.15
N THR A 228 -2.96 -10.45 17.51
CA THR A 228 -2.08 -11.48 18.10
C THR A 228 -0.60 -11.29 17.71
N SER A 229 -0.30 -10.41 16.76
CA SER A 229 1.06 -10.31 16.16
C SER A 229 1.86 -9.09 16.63
N GLY A 230 1.38 -8.28 17.59
CA GLY A 230 2.14 -7.11 18.01
C GLY A 230 1.30 -6.07 18.77
N PRO A 231 1.83 -4.84 18.93
CA PRO A 231 1.12 -3.77 19.61
C PRO A 231 -0.16 -3.40 18.86
N ARG A 232 -1.17 -2.93 19.62
CA ARG A 232 -2.45 -2.50 19.04
C ARG A 232 -2.26 -1.57 17.85
N PRO A 233 -2.95 -1.81 16.73
CA PRO A 233 -2.87 -0.93 15.58
C PRO A 233 -3.43 0.45 15.94
N LYS A 234 -2.77 1.50 15.45
CA LYS A 234 -3.34 2.86 15.52
C LYS A 234 -4.42 2.96 14.47
N VAL A 235 -5.66 3.13 14.91
CA VAL A 235 -6.83 3.27 14.05
C VAL A 235 -7.43 4.66 14.14
N ARG A 236 -8.23 5.03 13.14
CA ARG A 236 -9.00 6.28 13.14
C ARG A 236 -9.96 6.33 14.33
N ARG A 237 -10.29 7.55 14.79
CA ARG A 237 -11.21 7.77 15.91
C ARG A 237 -12.55 7.07 15.71
N ALA A 238 -13.10 7.09 14.49
CA ALA A 238 -14.35 6.42 14.13
C ALA A 238 -14.35 4.90 14.41
N ARG A 239 -13.16 4.26 14.38
CA ARG A 239 -13.00 2.81 14.57
C ARG A 239 -12.47 2.40 15.93
N THR A 240 -12.17 3.36 16.79
CA THR A 240 -11.57 3.07 18.11
C THR A 240 -12.44 2.12 18.94
N ASP A 241 -13.74 2.34 18.94
CA ASP A 241 -14.68 1.52 19.74
C ASP A 241 -14.78 0.10 19.19
N LEU A 242 -14.87 -0.06 17.86
CA LEU A 242 -14.89 -1.38 17.22
C LEU A 242 -13.59 -2.15 17.51
N VAL A 243 -12.43 -1.50 17.35
CA VAL A 243 -11.12 -2.13 17.64
C VAL A 243 -10.99 -2.50 19.11
N THR A 244 -11.49 -1.66 20.02
CA THR A 244 -11.50 -1.95 21.44
C THR A 244 -12.40 -3.14 21.76
N ALA A 245 -13.58 -3.23 21.14
CA ALA A 245 -14.48 -4.38 21.27
C ALA A 245 -13.84 -5.68 20.77
N ILE A 246 -13.23 -5.64 19.58
CA ILE A 246 -12.53 -6.79 18.99
C ILE A 246 -11.37 -7.25 19.88
N ASP A 247 -10.52 -6.32 20.33
CA ASP A 247 -9.39 -6.64 21.21
C ASP A 247 -9.87 -7.21 22.55
N THR A 248 -10.93 -6.64 23.13
CA THR A 248 -11.54 -7.17 24.35
C THR A 248 -12.04 -8.59 24.13
N LEU A 249 -12.74 -8.83 23.01
CA LEU A 249 -13.30 -10.14 22.67
C LEU A 249 -12.22 -11.21 22.48
N ILE A 250 -11.14 -10.88 21.76
CA ILE A 250 -10.01 -11.81 21.53
C ILE A 250 -9.31 -12.17 22.86
N ASN A 251 -9.26 -11.23 23.80
CA ASN A 251 -8.64 -11.44 25.12
C ASN A 251 -9.57 -12.09 26.15
N LEU A 252 -10.86 -12.31 25.84
CA LEU A 252 -11.75 -13.08 26.69
C LEU A 252 -11.36 -14.57 26.66
N ARG A 253 -11.50 -15.24 27.80
CA ARG A 253 -11.24 -16.69 27.92
C ARG A 253 -12.43 -17.52 27.41
N LEU A 254 -12.81 -17.30 26.14
CA LEU A 254 -13.88 -18.04 25.49
C LEU A 254 -13.28 -19.09 24.53
N PRO A 255 -14.03 -20.17 24.21
CA PRO A 255 -13.68 -21.08 23.13
C PRO A 255 -13.49 -20.34 21.81
N ALA A 256 -12.50 -20.76 21.00
CA ALA A 256 -12.16 -20.07 19.74
C ALA A 256 -13.35 -19.91 18.80
N GLU A 257 -14.21 -20.92 18.69
CA GLU A 257 -15.42 -20.92 17.87
C GLU A 257 -16.43 -19.84 18.33
N GLN A 258 -16.56 -19.61 19.64
CA GLN A 258 -17.42 -18.55 20.16
C GLN A 258 -16.84 -17.17 19.86
N VAL A 259 -15.51 -17.01 19.96
CA VAL A 259 -14.85 -15.76 19.57
C VAL A 259 -15.07 -15.47 18.10
N ASP A 260 -14.93 -16.47 17.22
CA ASP A 260 -15.16 -16.31 15.77
C ASP A 260 -16.62 -15.97 15.47
N GLY A 261 -17.57 -16.62 16.15
CA GLY A 261 -18.98 -16.27 16.02
C GLY A 261 -19.27 -14.81 16.36
N LEU A 262 -18.75 -14.34 17.52
CA LEU A 262 -18.95 -12.97 17.97
C LEU A 262 -18.19 -11.95 17.11
N LEU A 263 -17.03 -12.29 16.58
CA LEU A 263 -16.34 -11.45 15.57
C LEU A 263 -17.16 -11.32 14.30
N GLY A 264 -17.81 -12.42 13.87
CA GLY A 264 -18.74 -12.40 12.76
C GLY A 264 -19.97 -11.51 13.03
N ASP A 265 -20.53 -11.52 14.25
CA ASP A 265 -21.62 -10.62 14.64
C ASP A 265 -21.19 -9.14 14.60
N LEU A 266 -19.94 -8.84 14.96
CA LEU A 266 -19.37 -7.50 14.81
C LEU A 266 -19.22 -7.10 13.34
N TYR A 267 -18.80 -8.04 12.48
CA TYR A 267 -18.74 -7.82 11.03
C TYR A 267 -20.10 -7.46 10.46
N GLU A 268 -21.13 -8.29 10.72
CA GLU A 268 -22.50 -8.06 10.25
C GLU A 268 -23.06 -6.69 10.64
N ARG A 269 -22.74 -6.25 11.84
CA ARG A 269 -23.29 -5.02 12.41
C ARG A 269 -22.54 -3.75 12.00
N HIS A 270 -21.23 -3.84 11.78
CA HIS A 270 -20.37 -2.66 11.65
C HIS A 270 -19.55 -2.60 10.37
N VAL A 271 -19.52 -3.67 9.58
CA VAL A 271 -18.64 -3.77 8.42
C VAL A 271 -19.39 -4.17 7.14
N ARG A 272 -20.38 -5.05 7.23
CA ARG A 272 -21.17 -5.45 6.08
C ARG A 272 -21.87 -4.26 5.45
N ASP A 273 -21.67 -4.07 4.13
CA ASP A 273 -22.27 -2.98 3.36
C ASP A 273 -23.68 -3.31 2.88
N ASP A 274 -24.56 -2.32 2.81
CA ASP A 274 -25.85 -2.38 2.09
C ASP A 274 -25.62 -2.15 0.60
N VAL A 275 -25.10 -3.18 -0.07
CA VAL A 275 -24.69 -3.12 -1.49
C VAL A 275 -25.85 -2.74 -2.40
N ASP A 276 -27.06 -3.25 -2.13
CA ASP A 276 -28.26 -2.98 -2.96
C ASP A 276 -28.62 -1.49 -2.93
N THR A 277 -28.55 -0.86 -1.76
CA THR A 277 -28.81 0.59 -1.65
C THR A 277 -27.72 1.38 -2.34
N LEU A 278 -26.43 1.01 -2.15
CA LEU A 278 -25.32 1.71 -2.80
C LEU A 278 -25.36 1.60 -4.32
N GLU A 279 -25.73 0.45 -4.87
CA GLU A 279 -25.93 0.27 -6.34
C GLU A 279 -27.05 1.14 -6.87
N ARG A 280 -28.21 1.12 -6.23
CA ARG A 280 -29.36 1.96 -6.65
C ARG A 280 -29.05 3.45 -6.64
N LEU A 281 -28.17 3.90 -5.75
CA LEU A 281 -27.72 5.29 -5.66
C LEU A 281 -26.59 5.63 -6.64
N GLY A 282 -25.96 4.64 -7.28
CA GLY A 282 -24.83 4.85 -8.18
C GLY A 282 -23.53 5.24 -7.43
N PHE A 283 -23.34 4.77 -6.19
CA PHE A 283 -22.18 5.08 -5.36
C PHE A 283 -21.06 4.05 -5.46
N LEU A 284 -21.26 3.03 -6.31
CA LEU A 284 -20.27 2.00 -6.57
C LEU A 284 -19.65 2.15 -7.96
N GLU A 285 -18.35 1.90 -8.03
CA GLU A 285 -17.60 1.73 -9.27
C GLU A 285 -17.39 0.24 -9.54
N ARG A 286 -17.41 -0.16 -10.81
CA ARG A 286 -17.19 -1.54 -11.24
C ARG A 286 -15.80 -1.66 -11.84
N VAL A 287 -14.91 -2.35 -11.13
CA VAL A 287 -13.54 -2.64 -11.55
C VAL A 287 -13.25 -4.11 -11.29
N ASP A 288 -12.71 -4.80 -12.28
CA ASP A 288 -12.20 -6.17 -12.08
C ASP A 288 -10.70 -6.10 -11.78
N PRO A 289 -10.25 -6.37 -10.55
CA PRO A 289 -8.84 -6.30 -10.19
C PRO A 289 -8.00 -7.40 -10.82
N ASP A 290 -8.64 -8.46 -11.33
CA ASP A 290 -7.97 -9.59 -11.99
C ASP A 290 -7.89 -9.39 -13.51
N ALA A 291 -8.57 -8.38 -14.06
CA ALA A 291 -8.43 -7.99 -15.45
C ALA A 291 -7.09 -7.31 -15.68
N ALA A 292 -6.15 -8.02 -16.31
CA ALA A 292 -4.86 -7.45 -16.70
C ALA A 292 -5.06 -6.46 -17.86
N ALA A 293 -5.09 -5.16 -17.54
CA ALA A 293 -5.18 -4.09 -18.53
C ALA A 293 -3.85 -3.87 -19.26
N TYR A 294 -2.74 -4.23 -18.60
CA TYR A 294 -1.37 -4.05 -19.10
C TYR A 294 -0.54 -5.31 -18.90
N ALA A 295 0.46 -5.49 -19.77
CA ALA A 295 1.58 -6.37 -19.51
C ALA A 295 2.72 -5.56 -18.87
N PRO A 296 3.41 -6.04 -17.83
CA PRO A 296 4.56 -5.36 -17.27
C PRO A 296 5.66 -5.26 -18.34
N ARG A 297 6.30 -4.11 -18.45
CA ARG A 297 7.47 -3.92 -19.33
C ARG A 297 8.70 -4.50 -18.64
N GLU A 298 9.59 -5.07 -19.44
CA GLU A 298 10.85 -5.58 -18.91
C GLU A 298 11.78 -4.43 -18.51
N VAL A 299 12.21 -4.42 -17.24
CA VAL A 299 13.35 -3.64 -16.78
C VAL A 299 14.61 -4.39 -17.19
N ALA A 300 15.61 -3.70 -17.71
CA ALA A 300 16.87 -4.35 -18.10
C ALA A 300 17.46 -5.14 -16.92
N ARG A 301 17.86 -6.38 -17.16
CA ARG A 301 18.38 -7.25 -16.08
C ARG A 301 19.54 -6.61 -15.30
N ALA A 302 20.40 -5.86 -16.00
CA ALA A 302 21.50 -5.14 -15.36
C ALA A 302 21.02 -4.08 -14.37
N ASP A 303 19.90 -3.39 -14.66
CA ASP A 303 19.32 -2.38 -13.77
C ASP A 303 18.66 -3.03 -12.54
N VAL A 304 18.02 -4.19 -12.73
CA VAL A 304 17.46 -4.98 -11.62
C VAL A 304 18.59 -5.50 -10.72
N ASP A 305 19.64 -6.09 -11.31
CA ASP A 305 20.80 -6.59 -10.57
C ASP A 305 21.49 -5.46 -9.77
N GLU A 306 21.60 -4.26 -10.36
CA GLU A 306 22.15 -3.09 -9.67
C GLU A 306 21.28 -2.68 -8.47
N LEU A 307 19.96 -2.65 -8.63
CA LEU A 307 19.02 -2.37 -7.54
C LEU A 307 19.13 -3.41 -6.42
N GLU A 308 19.14 -4.71 -6.75
CA GLU A 308 19.24 -5.80 -5.78
C GLU A 308 20.57 -5.78 -5.02
N HIS A 309 21.69 -5.51 -5.72
CA HIS A 309 22.99 -5.32 -5.07
C HIS A 309 23.00 -4.11 -4.15
N ALA A 310 22.37 -3.01 -4.55
CA ALA A 310 22.26 -1.81 -3.72
C ALA A 310 21.40 -2.07 -2.47
N LEU A 311 20.27 -2.76 -2.61
CA LEU A 311 19.43 -3.19 -1.48
C LEU A 311 20.21 -4.07 -0.49
N ALA A 312 21.00 -5.03 -1.01
CA ALA A 312 21.85 -5.87 -0.17
C ALA A 312 22.93 -5.07 0.58
N ARG A 313 23.47 -4.02 -0.01
CA ARG A 313 24.48 -3.15 0.64
C ARG A 313 23.89 -2.17 1.64
N VAL A 314 22.65 -1.73 1.44
CA VAL A 314 21.89 -0.93 2.41
C VAL A 314 21.46 -1.78 3.61
N ALA A 315 21.36 -3.11 3.47
CA ALA A 315 21.08 -3.99 4.60
C ALA A 315 22.09 -3.74 5.72
N GLY A 316 21.60 -3.67 6.95
CA GLY A 316 22.45 -3.38 8.13
C GLY A 316 22.84 -1.91 8.33
N GLN A 317 22.51 -0.99 7.40
CA GLN A 317 22.67 0.44 7.63
C GLN A 317 21.57 1.01 8.53
N ASP A 318 21.85 2.12 9.20
CA ASP A 318 20.83 2.93 9.89
C ASP A 318 19.85 3.55 8.87
N LYS A 319 18.58 3.15 8.95
CA LYS A 319 17.52 3.61 8.04
C LYS A 319 16.92 4.98 8.39
N GLU A 320 17.20 5.51 9.59
CA GLU A 320 16.61 6.79 10.05
C GLU A 320 16.94 7.94 9.10
N ALA A 321 18.14 7.93 8.51
CA ALA A 321 18.56 8.95 7.55
C ALA A 321 17.66 9.00 6.29
N TYR A 322 17.19 7.85 5.81
CA TYR A 322 16.34 7.82 4.61
C TYR A 322 14.94 8.39 4.84
N ARG A 323 14.49 8.43 6.08
CA ARG A 323 13.14 8.90 6.40
C ARG A 323 13.04 10.43 6.47
N HIS A 324 14.02 11.09 7.10
CA HIS A 324 14.05 12.54 7.31
C HIS A 324 15.47 13.04 7.58
N GLY A 325 16.49 12.35 7.09
CA GLY A 325 17.85 12.77 7.24
C GLY A 325 18.22 13.90 6.28
N PRO A 326 19.24 14.71 6.58
CA PRO A 326 19.69 15.71 5.66
C PRO A 326 20.18 15.08 4.34
N PRO A 327 19.98 15.76 3.19
CA PRO A 327 20.29 15.19 1.87
C PRO A 327 21.73 14.71 1.72
N ASP A 328 22.71 15.41 2.28
CA ASP A 328 24.12 15.03 2.26
C ASP A 328 24.42 13.71 2.98
N ARG A 329 23.69 13.40 4.06
CA ARG A 329 23.80 12.12 4.76
C ARG A 329 23.21 10.98 3.93
N VAL A 330 22.06 11.20 3.29
CA VAL A 330 21.45 10.22 2.38
C VAL A 330 22.36 9.98 1.18
N GLU A 331 22.93 11.04 0.60
CA GLU A 331 23.90 10.94 -0.49
C GLU A 331 25.14 10.12 -0.09
N ALA A 332 25.70 10.33 1.09
CA ALA A 332 26.85 9.58 1.59
C ALA A 332 26.53 8.08 1.75
N LEU A 333 25.33 7.73 2.25
CA LEU A 333 24.88 6.34 2.37
C LEU A 333 24.64 5.69 1.00
N LEU A 334 24.10 6.44 0.03
CA LEU A 334 23.93 5.98 -1.34
C LEU A 334 25.28 5.79 -2.05
N ASP A 335 26.26 6.68 -1.85
CA ASP A 335 27.62 6.54 -2.40
C ASP A 335 28.32 5.28 -1.87
N ASP A 336 28.06 4.90 -0.63
CA ASP A 336 28.52 3.64 -0.06
C ASP A 336 27.79 2.42 -0.66
N ALA A 337 26.48 2.52 -0.89
CA ALA A 337 25.67 1.43 -1.43
C ALA A 337 25.82 1.22 -2.94
N VAL A 338 25.83 2.27 -3.74
CA VAL A 338 25.78 2.20 -5.21
C VAL A 338 27.06 2.71 -5.86
N GLY A 339 27.96 3.34 -5.08
CA GLY A 339 29.13 4.05 -5.59
C GLY A 339 28.80 5.48 -6.03
N ARG A 340 29.85 6.28 -6.16
CA ARG A 340 29.72 7.69 -6.54
C ARG A 340 29.10 7.85 -7.92
N ARG A 341 28.20 8.83 -8.11
CA ARG A 341 27.69 9.22 -9.43
C ARG A 341 28.87 9.44 -10.38
N ARG A 342 28.86 8.77 -11.53
CA ARG A 342 29.84 9.08 -12.59
C ARG A 342 29.58 10.50 -13.10
N PRO A 343 30.60 11.38 -13.21
CA PRO A 343 30.46 12.68 -13.83
C PRO A 343 30.02 12.47 -15.28
N GLY A 344 28.89 13.02 -15.71
CA GLY A 344 28.37 12.91 -17.09
C GLY A 344 26.93 12.45 -17.23
N TRP A 345 26.26 12.13 -16.16
CA TRP A 345 24.90 11.56 -16.18
C TRP A 345 23.75 12.56 -16.38
N LEU A 346 24.03 13.86 -16.40
CA LEU A 346 23.04 14.94 -16.68
C LEU A 346 22.60 15.02 -18.15
N GLY A 347 23.01 14.08 -19.02
CA GLY A 347 22.87 14.16 -20.49
C GLY A 347 21.77 13.32 -21.13
N ARG A 348 20.98 12.53 -20.41
CA ARG A 348 19.94 11.67 -21.01
C ARG A 348 18.50 12.13 -20.71
N ARG A 349 18.26 13.43 -20.72
CA ARG A 349 16.90 13.96 -20.85
C ARG A 349 16.75 14.59 -22.25
N ARG A 350 16.25 13.84 -23.19
CA ARG A 350 15.57 14.36 -24.38
C ARG A 350 14.26 13.63 -24.55
#